data_9abd9e1b7916517aeef9ff2b1553f25c
#
_entry.id   9abd9e1b7916517aeef9ff2b1553f25c
#
_cell.length_a   1.000
_cell.length_b   1.000
_cell.length_c   1.000
_cell.angle_alpha   90.00
_cell.angle_beta   90.00
_cell.angle_gamma   90.00
#
_symmetry.space_group_name_H-M   'P 1'
#
loop_
_entity.id
_entity.type
_entity.pdbx_description
1 polymer ?
#
loop_
_entity_poly.entity_id
_entity_poly.type
_entity_poly.pdbx_seq_one_letter_code
_entity_poly.pdbx_strand_id
1 'polypeptide(L)' 'RKLYYLLGFVLTKREAEVLKLRFGLYGCDELTQREIAKRLNISRSYVSRIEKNAILKLRNAFFSS' A
#
# COMPACT_ATOMS: atom_id res chain seq x y z
N ARG A 1 -10.26 7.48 7.13
CA ARG A 1 -10.63 8.78 6.66
C ARG A 1 -9.56 9.47 5.86
N LYS A 2 -8.64 10.20 6.52
CA LYS A 2 -7.60 10.86 5.76
C LYS A 2 -6.74 9.84 5.01
N LEU A 3 -6.51 8.68 5.59
CA LEU A 3 -5.76 7.62 4.95
C LEU A 3 -6.44 7.16 3.66
N TYR A 4 -7.74 6.88 3.73
CA TYR A 4 -8.47 6.44 2.54
C TYR A 4 -8.48 7.51 1.46
N TYR A 5 -8.63 8.75 1.87
CA TYR A 5 -8.62 9.87 0.96
C TYR A 5 -7.29 9.96 0.21
N LEU A 6 -6.18 9.86 0.96
CA LEU A 6 -4.85 9.99 0.38
C LEU A 6 -4.48 8.81 -0.52
N LEU A 7 -5.06 7.64 -0.28
CA LEU A 7 -4.78 6.48 -1.12
C LEU A 7 -5.09 6.75 -2.59
N GLY A 8 -6.12 7.55 -2.85
CA GLY A 8 -6.51 7.84 -4.21
C GLY A 8 -5.78 9.02 -4.83
N PHE A 9 -5.12 9.86 -4.03
CA PHE A 9 -4.51 11.08 -4.52
C PHE A 9 -2.99 11.07 -4.51
N VAL A 10 -2.40 10.32 -3.60
CA VAL A 10 -0.96 10.34 -3.41
C VAL A 10 -0.28 9.12 -4.01
N LEU A 11 -0.94 7.97 -3.93
CA LEU A 11 -0.34 6.71 -4.33
C LEU A 11 -0.71 6.31 -5.74
N THR A 12 0.19 5.57 -6.38
CA THR A 12 -0.14 4.94 -7.64
C THR A 12 -1.13 3.81 -7.37
N LYS A 13 -1.76 3.32 -8.44
CA LYS A 13 -2.72 2.24 -8.33
C LYS A 13 -2.11 1.00 -7.67
N ARG A 14 -0.89 0.66 -8.06
CA ARG A 14 -0.20 -0.51 -7.52
C ARG A 14 0.12 -0.32 -6.03
N GLU A 15 0.58 0.87 -5.66
CA GLU A 15 0.90 1.16 -4.27
C GLU A 15 -0.33 1.08 -3.39
N ALA A 16 -1.44 1.64 -3.86
CA ALA A 16 -2.69 1.59 -3.12
C ALA A 16 -3.17 0.16 -2.95
N GLU A 17 -3.03 -0.65 -3.99
CA GLU A 17 -3.44 -2.05 -3.96
C GLU A 17 -2.64 -2.83 -2.93
N VAL A 18 -1.33 -2.63 -2.92
CA VAL A 18 -0.46 -3.34 -1.97
C VAL A 18 -0.80 -2.96 -0.52
N LEU A 19 -0.97 -1.67 -0.26
CA LEU A 19 -1.32 -1.23 1.09
C LEU A 19 -2.69 -1.74 1.52
N LYS A 20 -3.63 -1.74 0.60
CA LYS A 20 -4.97 -2.23 0.88
C LYS A 20 -4.93 -3.68 1.34
N LEU A 21 -4.17 -4.50 0.64
CA LEU A 21 -4.05 -5.91 0.99
C LEU A 21 -3.21 -6.13 2.23
N ARG A 22 -2.17 -5.34 2.41
CA ARG A 22 -1.25 -5.51 3.53
C ARG A 22 -1.89 -5.15 4.86
N PHE A 23 -2.73 -4.13 4.89
CA PHE A 23 -3.32 -3.63 6.12
C PHE A 23 -4.82 -3.88 6.24
N GLY A 24 -5.37 -4.66 5.31
CA GLY A 24 -6.78 -5.02 5.39
C GLY A 24 -7.73 -3.85 5.23
N LEU A 25 -7.39 -2.90 4.35
CA LEU A 25 -8.24 -1.73 4.14
C LEU A 25 -9.41 -2.08 3.22
N TYR A 26 -10.45 -1.28 3.30
CA TYR A 26 -11.66 -1.44 2.46
C TYR A 26 -12.30 -2.83 2.61
N GLY A 27 -12.21 -3.41 3.79
CA GLY A 27 -12.81 -4.70 4.03
C GLY A 27 -12.04 -5.89 3.49
N CYS A 28 -10.82 -5.68 2.99
CA CYS A 28 -9.96 -6.76 2.54
C CYS A 28 -9.33 -7.46 3.73
N ASP A 29 -8.99 -8.72 3.56
CA ASP A 29 -8.23 -9.45 4.58
C ASP A 29 -6.80 -8.94 4.62
N GLU A 30 -6.25 -8.92 5.84
CA GLU A 30 -4.86 -8.52 6.03
C GLU A 30 -3.94 -9.65 5.54
N LEU A 31 -3.05 -9.34 4.62
CA LEU A 31 -2.17 -10.34 4.03
C LEU A 31 -0.70 -10.04 4.35
N THR A 32 0.11 -11.10 4.37
CA THR A 32 1.56 -10.93 4.50
C THR A 32 2.15 -10.51 3.17
N GLN A 33 3.39 -10.02 3.20
CA GLN A 33 4.07 -9.64 1.96
C GLN A 33 4.20 -10.82 1.01
N ARG A 34 4.44 -12.01 1.57
CA ARG A 34 4.55 -13.22 0.75
C ARG A 34 3.23 -13.53 0.04
N GLU A 35 2.13 -13.39 0.75
CA GLU A 35 0.82 -13.64 0.18
C GLU A 35 0.47 -12.62 -0.89
N ILE A 36 0.83 -11.37 -0.67
CA ILE A 36 0.61 -10.32 -1.66
C ILE A 36 1.43 -10.58 -2.91
N ALA A 37 2.70 -10.94 -2.73
CA ALA A 37 3.58 -11.25 -3.86
C ALA A 37 3.00 -12.36 -4.72
N LYS A 38 2.49 -13.38 -4.07
CA LYS A 38 1.89 -14.52 -4.76
C LYS A 38 0.63 -14.10 -5.51
N ARG A 39 -0.22 -13.32 -4.86
CA ARG A 39 -1.48 -12.89 -5.47
C ARG A 39 -1.26 -11.98 -6.67
N LEU A 40 -0.30 -11.08 -6.59
CA LEU A 40 -0.02 -10.11 -7.64
C LEU A 40 1.00 -10.62 -8.65
N ASN A 41 1.54 -11.81 -8.40
CA ASN A 41 2.54 -12.43 -9.28
C ASN A 41 3.77 -11.55 -9.45
N ILE A 42 4.29 -11.06 -8.34
CA ILE A 42 5.52 -10.26 -8.30
C ILE A 42 6.40 -10.80 -7.17
N SER A 43 7.65 -10.35 -7.13
CA SER A 43 8.57 -10.83 -6.10
C SER A 43 8.23 -10.20 -4.74
N ARG A 44 8.59 -10.91 -3.68
CA ARG A 44 8.40 -10.40 -2.33
C ARG A 44 9.24 -9.14 -2.10
N SER A 45 10.44 -9.11 -2.67
CA SER A 45 11.30 -7.92 -2.57
C SER A 45 10.61 -6.70 -3.18
N TYR A 46 9.93 -6.91 -4.29
CA TYR A 46 9.21 -5.83 -4.96
C TYR A 46 8.05 -5.34 -4.11
N VAL A 47 7.31 -6.29 -3.49
CA VAL A 47 6.22 -5.91 -2.59
C VAL A 47 6.76 -5.04 -1.46
N SER A 48 7.87 -5.44 -0.86
CA SER A 48 8.48 -4.68 0.22
C SER A 48 8.86 -3.27 -0.23
N ARG A 49 9.40 -3.14 -1.43
CA ARG A 49 9.79 -1.85 -1.98
C ARG A 49 8.59 -0.97 -2.23
N ILE A 50 7.52 -1.54 -2.81
CA ILE A 50 6.29 -0.81 -3.07
C ILE A 50 5.69 -0.31 -1.76
N GLU A 51 5.64 -1.18 -0.76
CA GLU A 51 5.09 -0.84 0.54
C GLU A 51 5.87 0.31 1.18
N LYS A 52 7.18 0.23 1.15
CA LYS A 52 8.03 1.27 1.72
C LYS A 52 7.81 2.61 1.02
N ASN A 53 7.77 2.61 -0.30
CA ASN A 53 7.56 3.83 -1.06
C ASN A 53 6.19 4.43 -0.80
N ALA A 54 5.16 3.57 -0.71
CA ALA A 54 3.81 4.04 -0.44
C ALA A 54 3.72 4.69 0.94
N ILE A 55 4.34 4.08 1.93
CA ILE A 55 4.32 4.62 3.29
C ILE A 55 5.05 5.96 3.35
N LEU A 56 6.17 6.07 2.62
CA LEU A 56 6.89 7.34 2.56
C LEU A 56 6.04 8.45 1.95
N LYS A 57 5.32 8.13 0.89
CA LYS A 57 4.44 9.11 0.24
C LYS A 57 3.34 9.57 1.18
N LEU A 58 2.71 8.63 1.88
CA LEU A 58 1.66 8.96 2.82
C LEU A 58 2.19 9.80 3.97
N ARG A 59 3.36 9.44 4.48
CA ARG A 59 3.98 10.17 5.56
C ARG A 59 4.24 11.62 5.16
N ASN A 60 4.80 11.82 3.97
CA ASN A 60 5.07 13.16 3.49
C ASN A 60 3.79 13.96 3.29
N ALA A 61 2.74 13.31 2.79
CA ALA A 61 1.47 13.98 2.59
C ALA A 61 0.85 14.41 3.92
N PHE A 62 0.97 13.56 4.96
CA PHE A 62 0.44 13.89 6.27
C PHE A 62 1.18 15.06 6.91
N PHE A 63 2.50 15.09 6.75
CA PHE A 63 3.31 16.05 7.46
C PHE A 63 3.61 17.33 6.68
N SER A 64 3.30 17.36 5.41
CA SER A 64 3.54 18.58 4.63
C SER A 64 2.29 19.39 4.36
N SER A 65 1.17 18.94 4.84
CA SER A 65 -0.07 19.70 4.64
C SER A 65 -0.36 20.68 5.77
#